data_d37847665bfd64efff59641633a8c88f
#
_entry.id   d37847665bfd64efff59641633a8c88f
#
_cell.length_a   1.000
_cell.length_b   1.000
_cell.length_c   1.000
_cell.angle_alpha   90.00
_cell.angle_beta   90.00
_cell.angle_gamma   90.00
#
_symmetry.space_group_name_H-M   'P 1'
#
loop_
_entity.id
_entity.type
_entity.pdbx_description
1 polymer ?
#
loop_
_entity_poly.entity_id
_entity_poly.type
_entity_poly.pdbx_seq_one_letter_code
_entity_poly.pdbx_strand_id
1 'polypeptide(L)'
;MRRQPPFLLAVVAILLAILVPAVWKVVERLNRPVGPTTGGEPWPGDEPVWHTRHAEFIADSQNGGYDVVCLGDSLTWGWDDHRDVWAERVTRRRTTFHAIGGETTNGLLWRIDHGELDGLDPKLVVLLIGSNNRWVKDDPDDIAGGVAAVVGRLRERLPRANVLLLGLLPQGWTADASSRPVFAEVNRRLAAFDSGPVSVRDVGGCLLEPDGRLSQATSTDGTHLSRGGYERLADALGPLVRERVGD
;
A
#
# COMPACT_ATOMS: atom_id res chain seq x y z
N MET A 1 -52.22 -16.71 28.28
CA MET A 1 -50.94 -16.63 27.53
C MET A 1 -51.25 -16.32 26.06
N ARG A 2 -50.93 -15.10 25.58
CA ARG A 2 -51.13 -14.73 24.16
C ARG A 2 -50.02 -15.39 23.34
N ARG A 3 -50.37 -16.28 22.41
CA ARG A 3 -49.43 -16.87 21.44
C ARG A 3 -48.96 -15.75 20.48
N GLN A 4 -47.70 -15.53 20.40
CA GLN A 4 -47.10 -14.62 19.41
C GLN A 4 -47.43 -15.12 17.98
N PRO A 5 -47.81 -14.22 17.06
CA PRO A 5 -48.15 -14.63 15.71
C PRO A 5 -46.89 -15.23 15.00
N PRO A 6 -47.06 -16.35 14.26
CA PRO A 6 -45.92 -17.05 13.61
C PRO A 6 -45.15 -16.19 12.63
N PHE A 7 -45.77 -15.14 12.10
CA PHE A 7 -45.15 -14.15 11.24
C PHE A 7 -44.05 -13.34 11.95
N LEU A 8 -44.24 -12.95 13.22
CA LEU A 8 -43.27 -12.20 13.98
C LEU A 8 -42.00 -13.02 14.25
N LEU A 9 -42.16 -14.31 14.53
CA LEU A 9 -41.04 -15.23 14.74
C LEU A 9 -40.25 -15.46 13.44
N ALA A 10 -40.90 -15.52 12.29
CA ALA A 10 -40.26 -15.67 10.99
C ALA A 10 -39.43 -14.38 10.63
N VAL A 11 -40.01 -13.21 10.87
CA VAL A 11 -39.29 -11.94 10.62
C VAL A 11 -38.05 -11.79 11.53
N VAL A 12 -38.18 -12.14 12.81
CA VAL A 12 -37.05 -12.14 13.77
C VAL A 12 -35.97 -13.12 13.33
N ALA A 13 -36.33 -14.33 12.89
CA ALA A 13 -35.38 -15.33 12.41
C ALA A 13 -34.62 -14.86 11.15
N ILE A 14 -35.32 -14.21 10.21
CA ILE A 14 -34.70 -13.66 9.00
C ILE A 14 -33.73 -12.49 9.37
N LEU A 15 -34.14 -11.60 10.26
CA LEU A 15 -33.27 -10.51 10.72
C LEU A 15 -32.03 -11.03 11.44
N LEU A 16 -32.18 -12.05 12.28
CA LEU A 16 -31.05 -12.69 12.96
C LEU A 16 -30.12 -13.41 11.96
N ALA A 17 -30.67 -14.06 10.95
CA ALA A 17 -29.86 -14.73 9.91
C ALA A 17 -29.02 -13.75 9.08
N ILE A 18 -29.47 -12.50 8.92
CA ILE A 18 -28.73 -11.45 8.20
C ILE A 18 -27.77 -10.69 9.14
N LEU A 19 -28.24 -10.34 10.34
CA LEU A 19 -27.48 -9.49 11.27
C LEU A 19 -26.36 -10.26 11.97
N VAL A 20 -26.58 -11.53 12.36
CA VAL A 20 -25.57 -12.31 13.07
C VAL A 20 -24.31 -12.52 12.25
N PRO A 21 -24.35 -12.90 10.95
CA PRO A 21 -23.15 -13.00 10.14
C PRO A 21 -22.46 -11.66 9.91
N ALA A 22 -23.25 -10.57 9.75
CA ALA A 22 -22.70 -9.23 9.58
C ALA A 22 -21.98 -8.75 10.86
N VAL A 23 -22.61 -8.93 12.03
CA VAL A 23 -22.01 -8.64 13.33
C VAL A 23 -20.80 -9.54 13.59
N TRP A 24 -20.87 -10.82 13.25
CA TRP A 24 -19.76 -11.76 13.38
C TRP A 24 -18.55 -11.30 12.57
N LYS A 25 -18.74 -10.93 11.31
CA LYS A 25 -17.67 -10.37 10.47
C LYS A 25 -17.06 -9.10 11.06
N VAL A 26 -17.87 -8.22 11.65
CA VAL A 26 -17.38 -7.02 12.33
C VAL A 26 -16.59 -7.40 13.59
N VAL A 27 -17.08 -8.32 14.40
CA VAL A 27 -16.40 -8.79 15.62
C VAL A 27 -15.09 -9.51 15.28
N GLU A 28 -15.09 -10.36 14.26
CA GLU A 28 -13.89 -11.03 13.75
C GLU A 28 -12.86 -10.01 13.25
N ARG A 29 -13.32 -8.97 12.54
CA ARG A 29 -12.50 -7.84 12.10
C ARG A 29 -11.91 -7.04 13.26
N LEU A 30 -12.68 -6.86 14.34
CA LEU A 30 -12.26 -6.14 15.54
C LEU A 30 -11.31 -6.95 16.44
N ASN A 31 -11.37 -8.29 16.35
CA ASN A 31 -10.58 -9.21 17.17
C ASN A 31 -9.37 -9.78 16.42
N ARG A 32 -9.07 -9.32 15.21
CA ARG A 32 -7.82 -9.72 14.55
C ARG A 32 -6.64 -9.37 15.45
N PRO A 33 -5.67 -10.28 15.59
CA PRO A 33 -4.44 -9.97 16.29
C PRO A 33 -3.79 -8.77 15.60
N VAL A 34 -3.63 -7.68 16.34
CA VAL A 34 -2.85 -6.51 15.95
C VAL A 34 -1.43 -6.82 16.36
N GLY A 35 -0.52 -6.90 15.42
CA GLY A 35 0.89 -7.18 15.72
C GLY A 35 1.73 -7.17 14.45
N PRO A 36 3.06 -7.03 14.56
CA PRO A 36 3.95 -7.07 13.42
C PRO A 36 3.73 -8.39 12.70
N THR A 37 3.17 -8.28 11.55
CA THR A 37 2.57 -9.37 10.85
C THR A 37 3.60 -10.01 9.96
N THR A 38 4.00 -11.17 10.37
CA THR A 38 4.81 -12.09 9.60
C THR A 38 3.89 -12.90 8.70
N GLY A 39 3.76 -12.52 7.42
CA GLY A 39 3.18 -13.37 6.38
C GLY A 39 1.76 -13.90 6.61
N GLY A 40 0.89 -13.10 7.23
CA GLY A 40 -0.52 -13.46 7.39
C GLY A 40 -1.29 -13.42 6.07
N GLU A 41 -2.40 -14.15 6.00
CA GLU A 41 -3.26 -14.18 4.80
C GLU A 41 -3.72 -12.78 4.38
N PRO A 42 -3.98 -12.58 3.06
CA PRO A 42 -4.44 -11.32 2.52
C PRO A 42 -5.73 -10.83 3.18
N TRP A 43 -5.98 -9.54 3.09
CA TRP A 43 -7.19 -8.91 3.58
C TRP A 43 -8.45 -9.53 2.94
N PRO A 44 -9.44 -10.05 3.70
CA PRO A 44 -10.53 -10.83 3.14
C PRO A 44 -11.57 -10.04 2.32
N GLY A 45 -11.45 -8.71 2.19
CA GLY A 45 -12.45 -7.89 1.50
C GLY A 45 -12.46 -8.01 -0.02
N ASP A 46 -11.31 -8.27 -0.64
CA ASP A 46 -11.12 -8.25 -2.10
C ASP A 46 -10.46 -9.52 -2.64
N GLU A 47 -10.70 -10.66 -2.00
CA GLU A 47 -10.05 -11.94 -2.32
C GLU A 47 -9.96 -12.29 -3.81
N PRO A 48 -11.04 -12.26 -4.62
CA PRO A 48 -10.95 -12.66 -6.03
C PRO A 48 -10.04 -11.73 -6.84
N VAL A 49 -10.15 -10.42 -6.64
CA VAL A 49 -9.32 -9.42 -7.33
C VAL A 49 -7.88 -9.53 -6.86
N TRP A 50 -7.66 -9.71 -5.57
CA TRP A 50 -6.35 -9.83 -4.97
C TRP A 50 -5.57 -11.02 -5.52
N HIS A 51 -6.18 -12.22 -5.52
CA HIS A 51 -5.56 -13.44 -6.05
C HIS A 51 -5.32 -13.37 -7.56
N THR A 52 -6.26 -12.78 -8.31
CA THR A 52 -6.10 -12.59 -9.76
C THR A 52 -4.89 -11.70 -10.05
N ARG A 53 -4.79 -10.55 -9.38
CA ARG A 53 -3.65 -9.66 -9.57
C ARG A 53 -2.32 -10.28 -9.15
N HIS A 54 -2.31 -11.03 -8.03
CA HIS A 54 -1.09 -11.75 -7.63
C HIS A 54 -0.64 -12.76 -8.69
N ALA A 55 -1.57 -13.52 -9.28
CA ALA A 55 -1.24 -14.44 -10.37
C ALA A 55 -0.72 -13.70 -11.63
N GLU A 56 -1.30 -12.54 -11.97
CA GLU A 56 -0.82 -11.67 -13.04
C GLU A 56 0.62 -11.18 -12.77
N PHE A 57 0.93 -10.78 -11.53
CA PHE A 57 2.27 -10.34 -11.15
C PHE A 57 3.30 -11.46 -11.21
N ILE A 58 2.94 -12.68 -10.81
CA ILE A 58 3.81 -13.85 -10.98
C ILE A 58 4.12 -14.07 -12.47
N ALA A 59 3.09 -14.02 -13.32
CA ALA A 59 3.29 -14.20 -14.77
C ALA A 59 4.13 -13.04 -15.37
N ASP A 60 3.92 -11.79 -14.91
CA ASP A 60 4.71 -10.65 -15.34
C ASP A 60 6.18 -10.76 -14.91
N SER A 61 6.42 -11.22 -13.67
CA SER A 61 7.78 -11.43 -13.15
C SER A 61 8.56 -12.48 -13.93
N GLN A 62 7.90 -13.54 -14.40
CA GLN A 62 8.51 -14.56 -15.24
C GLN A 62 8.97 -14.02 -16.60
N ASN A 63 8.33 -12.96 -17.12
CA ASN A 63 8.79 -12.26 -18.32
C ASN A 63 10.06 -11.44 -18.07
N GLY A 64 10.28 -10.98 -16.85
CA GLY A 64 11.50 -10.31 -16.39
C GLY A 64 11.89 -9.05 -17.16
N GLY A 65 13.16 -8.65 -17.01
CA GLY A 65 13.77 -7.58 -17.80
C GLY A 65 13.36 -6.16 -17.37
N TYR A 66 12.84 -5.99 -16.17
CA TYR A 66 12.52 -4.68 -15.58
C TYR A 66 13.74 -4.09 -14.88
N ASP A 67 14.02 -2.81 -15.17
CA ASP A 67 15.02 -2.04 -14.43
C ASP A 67 14.46 -1.53 -13.09
N VAL A 68 13.15 -1.24 -13.07
CA VAL A 68 12.43 -0.72 -11.89
C VAL A 68 11.20 -1.57 -11.59
N VAL A 69 11.02 -1.94 -10.34
CA VAL A 69 9.81 -2.59 -9.83
C VAL A 69 9.21 -1.70 -8.74
N CYS A 70 7.96 -1.29 -8.94
CA CYS A 70 7.22 -0.50 -7.95
C CYS A 70 6.26 -1.42 -7.20
N LEU A 71 6.39 -1.48 -5.87
CA LEU A 71 5.58 -2.31 -5.00
C LEU A 71 4.74 -1.44 -4.07
N GLY A 72 3.49 -1.81 -3.86
CA GLY A 72 2.66 -1.05 -2.92
C GLY A 72 1.16 -1.33 -2.99
N ASP A 73 0.42 -0.34 -2.53
CA ASP A 73 -1.03 -0.32 -2.44
C ASP A 73 -1.69 0.48 -3.59
N SER A 74 -2.91 0.98 -3.38
CA SER A 74 -3.66 1.76 -4.38
C SER A 74 -2.92 3.01 -4.88
N LEU A 75 -2.05 3.60 -4.07
CA LEU A 75 -1.26 4.78 -4.49
C LEU A 75 -0.18 4.39 -5.51
N THR A 76 0.36 3.20 -5.40
CA THR A 76 1.27 2.64 -6.41
C THR A 76 0.49 2.13 -7.62
N TRP A 77 -0.68 1.52 -7.42
CA TRP A 77 -1.54 1.05 -8.51
C TRP A 77 -1.97 2.21 -9.44
N GLY A 78 -2.27 3.37 -8.91
CA GLY A 78 -2.68 4.52 -9.71
C GLY A 78 -1.67 4.98 -10.77
N TRP A 79 -0.42 4.54 -10.70
CA TRP A 79 0.55 4.75 -11.79
C TRP A 79 0.16 4.00 -13.08
N ASP A 80 -0.68 2.96 -13.01
CA ASP A 80 -1.17 2.26 -14.21
C ASP A 80 -1.96 3.21 -15.13
N ASP A 81 -2.71 4.15 -14.55
CA ASP A 81 -3.47 5.17 -15.28
C ASP A 81 -2.60 6.40 -15.66
N HIS A 82 -1.36 6.47 -15.14
CA HIS A 82 -0.46 7.61 -15.31
C HIS A 82 0.94 7.20 -15.80
N ARG A 83 1.02 6.11 -16.59
CA ARG A 83 2.27 5.60 -17.16
C ARG A 83 2.99 6.61 -18.05
N ASP A 84 2.23 7.49 -18.71
CA ASP A 84 2.77 8.60 -19.49
C ASP A 84 3.52 9.59 -18.60
N VAL A 85 2.96 9.97 -17.44
CA VAL A 85 3.61 10.86 -16.46
C VAL A 85 4.88 10.20 -15.92
N TRP A 86 4.82 8.90 -15.59
CA TRP A 86 6.00 8.15 -15.13
C TRP A 86 7.11 8.17 -16.16
N ALA A 87 6.80 7.82 -17.42
CA ALA A 87 7.79 7.75 -18.50
C ALA A 87 8.40 9.12 -18.86
N GLU A 88 7.61 10.19 -18.75
CA GLU A 88 8.06 11.55 -19.06
C GLU A 88 8.92 12.15 -17.93
N ARG A 89 8.50 11.98 -16.67
CA ARG A 89 9.05 12.73 -15.54
C ARG A 89 9.90 11.91 -14.59
N VAL A 90 9.66 10.58 -14.48
CA VAL A 90 10.42 9.73 -13.57
C VAL A 90 11.56 9.03 -14.32
N THR A 91 11.26 8.08 -15.20
CA THR A 91 12.26 7.37 -16.00
C THR A 91 11.61 6.68 -17.21
N ARG A 92 12.37 6.55 -18.28
CA ARG A 92 11.99 5.73 -19.47
C ARG A 92 12.45 4.28 -19.37
N ARG A 93 13.14 3.92 -18.28
CA ARG A 93 13.55 2.54 -18.02
C ARG A 93 12.33 1.64 -17.90
N ARG A 94 12.50 0.37 -18.28
CA ARG A 94 11.41 -0.60 -18.21
C ARG A 94 10.97 -0.78 -16.76
N THR A 95 9.73 -0.37 -16.49
CA THR A 95 9.14 -0.34 -15.14
C THR A 95 7.87 -1.19 -15.09
N THR A 96 7.69 -1.94 -14.01
CA THR A 96 6.42 -2.59 -13.68
C THR A 96 5.89 -2.11 -12.33
N PHE A 97 4.55 -2.18 -12.17
CA PHE A 97 3.83 -1.77 -10.96
C PHE A 97 3.06 -2.96 -10.42
N HIS A 98 3.60 -3.58 -9.36
CA HIS A 98 2.96 -4.69 -8.66
C HIS A 98 2.27 -4.15 -7.40
N ALA A 99 1.04 -3.72 -7.56
CA ALA A 99 0.29 -3.04 -6.52
C ALA A 99 -1.17 -3.47 -6.48
N ILE A 100 -1.73 -3.59 -5.27
CA ILE A 100 -3.13 -3.97 -5.04
C ILE A 100 -3.79 -2.93 -4.15
N GLY A 101 -5.00 -2.49 -4.52
CA GLY A 101 -5.77 -1.54 -3.72
C GLY A 101 -6.09 -2.09 -2.34
N GLY A 102 -5.96 -1.24 -1.31
CA GLY A 102 -6.21 -1.65 0.08
C GLY A 102 -5.14 -2.52 0.72
N GLU A 103 -4.03 -2.80 0.02
CA GLU A 103 -2.96 -3.68 0.48
C GLU A 103 -2.32 -3.19 1.78
N THR A 104 -2.05 -4.13 2.67
CA THR A 104 -1.29 -3.94 3.90
C THR A 104 0.11 -4.54 3.78
N THR A 105 0.97 -4.24 4.74
CA THR A 105 2.31 -4.84 4.80
C THR A 105 2.27 -6.37 4.81
N ASN A 106 1.23 -6.96 5.41
CA ASN A 106 1.04 -8.42 5.47
C ASN A 106 0.76 -9.03 4.12
N GLY A 107 -0.20 -8.44 3.39
CA GLY A 107 -0.55 -8.94 2.09
C GLY A 107 0.64 -8.88 1.15
N LEU A 108 1.39 -7.77 1.17
CA LEU A 108 2.60 -7.64 0.35
C LEU A 108 3.68 -8.66 0.76
N LEU A 109 3.92 -8.90 2.05
CA LEU A 109 4.83 -9.95 2.53
C LEU A 109 4.42 -11.32 2.00
N TRP A 110 3.13 -11.64 2.11
CA TRP A 110 2.60 -12.90 1.62
C TRP A 110 2.85 -13.05 0.11
N ARG A 111 2.58 -12.02 -0.71
CA ARG A 111 2.81 -12.03 -2.15
C ARG A 111 4.28 -12.28 -2.49
N ILE A 112 5.20 -11.59 -1.80
CA ILE A 112 6.64 -11.78 -1.97
C ILE A 112 7.05 -13.23 -1.63
N ASP A 113 6.47 -13.81 -0.58
CA ASP A 113 6.76 -15.18 -0.16
C ASP A 113 6.16 -16.23 -1.10
N HIS A 114 5.16 -15.85 -1.90
CA HIS A 114 4.47 -16.73 -2.83
C HIS A 114 4.80 -16.46 -4.29
N GLY A 115 6.05 -16.08 -4.57
CA GLY A 115 6.63 -16.11 -5.91
C GLY A 115 6.50 -14.83 -6.72
N GLU A 116 5.93 -13.75 -6.17
CA GLU A 116 5.72 -12.51 -6.93
C GLU A 116 7.01 -11.91 -7.52
N LEU A 117 8.14 -12.12 -6.86
CA LEU A 117 9.42 -11.57 -7.30
C LEU A 117 10.29 -12.59 -8.06
N ASP A 118 9.81 -13.81 -8.24
CA ASP A 118 10.61 -14.88 -8.86
C ASP A 118 10.85 -14.59 -10.35
N GLY A 119 12.12 -14.53 -10.73
CA GLY A 119 12.54 -14.17 -12.10
C GLY A 119 12.89 -12.71 -12.30
N LEU A 120 12.65 -11.85 -11.31
CA LEU A 120 13.03 -10.44 -11.35
C LEU A 120 14.48 -10.22 -10.90
N ASP A 121 15.15 -9.26 -11.54
CA ASP A 121 16.49 -8.79 -11.17
C ASP A 121 16.61 -7.28 -11.47
N PRO A 122 15.78 -6.44 -10.82
CA PRO A 122 15.75 -5.02 -11.08
C PRO A 122 16.97 -4.31 -10.48
N LYS A 123 17.31 -3.13 -11.01
CA LYS A 123 18.28 -2.21 -10.39
C LYS A 123 17.69 -1.51 -9.16
N LEU A 124 16.36 -1.28 -9.20
CA LEU A 124 15.66 -0.51 -8.19
C LEU A 124 14.29 -1.09 -7.88
N VAL A 125 13.97 -1.20 -6.61
CA VAL A 125 12.61 -1.36 -6.09
C VAL A 125 12.17 -0.04 -5.48
N VAL A 126 11.02 0.50 -5.92
CA VAL A 126 10.34 1.63 -5.29
C VAL A 126 9.22 1.06 -4.43
N LEU A 127 9.27 1.27 -3.12
CA LEU A 127 8.34 0.71 -2.16
C LEU A 127 7.51 1.82 -1.50
N LEU A 128 6.19 1.72 -1.59
CA LEU A 128 5.23 2.56 -0.88
C LEU A 128 4.12 1.68 -0.31
N ILE A 129 4.17 1.37 0.98
CA ILE A 129 3.24 0.46 1.64
C ILE A 129 3.08 0.82 3.13
N GLY A 130 1.93 0.51 3.71
CA GLY A 130 1.65 0.65 5.14
C GLY A 130 0.53 1.63 5.47
N SER A 131 0.05 2.41 4.51
CA SER A 131 -1.02 3.38 4.73
C SER A 131 -2.34 2.70 5.15
N ASN A 132 -2.61 1.51 4.61
CA ASN A 132 -3.83 0.73 4.89
C ASN A 132 -3.77 -0.03 6.22
N ASN A 133 -2.60 -0.24 6.79
CA ASN A 133 -2.45 -0.87 8.11
C ASN A 133 -3.20 -0.09 9.20
N ARG A 134 -3.32 1.24 9.05
CA ARG A 134 -4.15 2.08 9.95
C ARG A 134 -5.62 1.64 9.99
N TRP A 135 -6.17 1.14 8.89
CA TRP A 135 -7.57 0.68 8.84
C TRP A 135 -7.80 -0.64 9.57
N VAL A 136 -6.73 -1.40 9.80
CA VAL A 136 -6.72 -2.60 10.64
C VAL A 136 -6.28 -2.30 12.08
N LYS A 137 -6.14 -1.01 12.43
CA LYS A 137 -5.82 -0.50 13.76
C LYS A 137 -4.38 -0.80 14.21
N ASP A 138 -3.47 -1.01 13.28
CA ASP A 138 -2.04 -1.07 13.58
C ASP A 138 -1.58 0.30 14.10
N ASP A 139 -0.76 0.27 15.12
CA ASP A 139 -0.11 1.46 15.63
C ASP A 139 1.14 1.82 14.81
N PRO A 140 1.79 2.97 15.04
CA PRO A 140 2.98 3.34 14.28
C PRO A 140 4.15 2.37 14.41
N ASP A 141 4.30 1.64 15.52
CA ASP A 141 5.34 0.63 15.70
C ASP A 141 5.04 -0.61 14.85
N ASP A 142 3.79 -1.06 14.84
CA ASP A 142 3.33 -2.18 14.04
C ASP A 142 3.49 -1.88 12.54
N ILE A 143 3.07 -0.69 12.10
CA ILE A 143 3.20 -0.27 10.69
C ILE A 143 4.68 -0.25 10.28
N ALA A 144 5.53 0.42 11.06
CA ALA A 144 6.96 0.51 10.76
C ALA A 144 7.63 -0.88 10.80
N GLY A 145 7.24 -1.74 11.75
CA GLY A 145 7.70 -3.12 11.84
C GLY A 145 7.31 -3.95 10.63
N GLY A 146 6.08 -3.80 10.14
CA GLY A 146 5.60 -4.46 8.92
C GLY A 146 6.37 -4.00 7.67
N VAL A 147 6.61 -2.68 7.54
CA VAL A 147 7.43 -2.14 6.43
C VAL A 147 8.87 -2.66 6.52
N ALA A 148 9.47 -2.71 7.73
CA ALA A 148 10.80 -3.27 7.94
C ALA A 148 10.89 -4.74 7.50
N ALA A 149 9.86 -5.54 7.82
CA ALA A 149 9.79 -6.92 7.39
C ALA A 149 9.73 -7.05 5.85
N VAL A 150 8.94 -6.20 5.18
CA VAL A 150 8.91 -6.13 3.69
C VAL A 150 10.29 -5.78 3.14
N VAL A 151 10.95 -4.74 3.67
CA VAL A 151 12.30 -4.35 3.24
C VAL A 151 13.30 -5.50 3.45
N GLY A 152 13.26 -6.17 4.60
CA GLY A 152 14.10 -7.34 4.89
C GLY A 152 13.90 -8.43 3.83
N ARG A 153 12.66 -8.77 3.50
CA ARG A 153 12.34 -9.79 2.52
C ARG A 153 12.76 -9.38 1.10
N LEU A 154 12.62 -8.10 0.74
CA LEU A 154 13.14 -7.58 -0.54
C LEU A 154 14.66 -7.74 -0.63
N ARG A 155 15.39 -7.48 0.45
CA ARG A 155 16.84 -7.66 0.50
C ARG A 155 17.28 -9.12 0.36
N GLU A 156 16.48 -10.06 0.88
CA GLU A 156 16.71 -11.50 0.73
C GLU A 156 16.44 -11.97 -0.72
N ARG A 157 15.31 -11.54 -1.30
CA ARG A 157 14.85 -12.00 -2.63
C ARG A 157 15.56 -11.29 -3.78
N LEU A 158 15.90 -10.02 -3.63
CA LEU A 158 16.50 -9.15 -4.64
C LEU A 158 17.80 -8.51 -4.10
N PRO A 159 18.85 -9.30 -3.79
CA PRO A 159 20.04 -8.82 -3.08
C PRO A 159 20.84 -7.77 -3.85
N ARG A 160 20.69 -7.70 -5.18
CA ARG A 160 21.38 -6.72 -6.04
C ARG A 160 20.61 -5.41 -6.23
N ALA A 161 19.31 -5.40 -5.96
CA ALA A 161 18.48 -4.22 -6.13
C ALA A 161 18.74 -3.19 -5.04
N ASN A 162 18.73 -1.90 -5.41
CA ASN A 162 18.53 -0.84 -4.44
C ASN A 162 17.05 -0.76 -4.06
N VAL A 163 16.76 -0.31 -2.85
CA VAL A 163 15.38 -0.08 -2.39
C VAL A 163 15.20 1.42 -2.11
N LEU A 164 14.29 2.06 -2.82
CA LEU A 164 13.81 3.39 -2.51
C LEU A 164 12.49 3.25 -1.73
N LEU A 165 12.59 3.31 -0.41
CA LEU A 165 11.45 3.29 0.49
C LEU A 165 10.89 4.71 0.61
N LEU A 166 9.63 4.88 0.23
CA LEU A 166 8.92 6.15 0.37
C LEU A 166 8.23 6.20 1.74
N GLY A 167 8.31 7.35 2.38
CA GLY A 167 7.46 7.65 3.53
C GLY A 167 5.98 7.62 3.14
N LEU A 168 5.10 7.30 4.09
CA LEU A 168 3.67 7.32 3.89
C LEU A 168 3.22 8.72 3.45
N LEU A 169 2.48 8.77 2.36
CA LEU A 169 2.01 10.03 1.79
C LEU A 169 0.87 10.62 2.66
N PRO A 170 0.76 11.94 2.72
CA PRO A 170 -0.25 12.60 3.51
C PRO A 170 -1.66 12.25 3.04
N GLN A 171 -2.55 11.94 3.99
CA GLN A 171 -3.98 11.67 3.75
C GLN A 171 -4.86 12.61 4.58
N GLY A 172 -6.09 12.80 4.12
CA GLY A 172 -7.06 13.75 4.69
C GLY A 172 -6.89 15.15 4.13
N TRP A 173 -8.02 15.83 3.89
CA TRP A 173 -8.08 17.14 3.26
C TRP A 173 -7.40 18.23 4.07
N THR A 174 -7.47 18.17 5.40
CA THR A 174 -6.96 19.21 6.30
C THR A 174 -5.62 18.84 6.93
N ALA A 175 -4.85 19.83 7.34
CA ALA A 175 -3.55 19.62 7.97
C ALA A 175 -3.64 18.88 9.33
N ASP A 176 -4.78 18.97 10.00
CA ASP A 176 -5.08 18.32 11.28
C ASP A 176 -5.82 16.98 11.13
N ALA A 177 -5.92 16.43 9.91
CA ALA A 177 -6.53 15.12 9.67
C ALA A 177 -5.84 14.04 10.53
N SER A 178 -6.64 13.15 11.13
CA SER A 178 -6.20 12.16 12.13
C SER A 178 -5.12 11.17 11.63
N SER A 179 -4.97 11.01 10.32
CA SER A 179 -3.89 10.22 9.70
C SER A 179 -2.52 10.91 9.79
N ARG A 180 -2.50 12.26 9.78
CA ARG A 180 -1.26 13.03 9.68
C ARG A 180 -0.26 12.76 10.80
N PRO A 181 -0.63 12.84 12.10
CA PRO A 181 0.30 12.54 13.19
C PRO A 181 0.74 11.08 13.20
N VAL A 182 -0.14 10.14 12.80
CA VAL A 182 0.22 8.71 12.71
C VAL A 182 1.27 8.50 11.64
N PHE A 183 1.05 9.01 10.43
CA PHE A 183 1.99 8.83 9.31
C PHE A 183 3.31 9.57 9.53
N ALA A 184 3.29 10.76 10.13
CA ALA A 184 4.51 11.46 10.51
C ALA A 184 5.36 10.63 11.49
N GLU A 185 4.72 9.98 12.46
CA GLU A 185 5.41 9.12 13.42
C GLU A 185 5.95 7.83 12.76
N VAL A 186 5.18 7.20 11.84
CA VAL A 186 5.69 6.09 11.02
C VAL A 186 6.89 6.55 10.22
N ASN A 187 6.80 7.65 9.47
CA ASN A 187 7.90 8.15 8.63
C ASN A 187 9.16 8.45 9.44
N ARG A 188 9.00 8.98 10.66
CA ARG A 188 10.12 9.19 11.59
C ARG A 188 10.84 7.88 11.93
N ARG A 189 10.09 6.77 12.14
CA ARG A 189 10.66 5.44 12.40
C ARG A 189 11.31 4.87 11.14
N LEU A 190 10.68 5.02 9.98
CA LEU A 190 11.22 4.52 8.72
C LEU A 190 12.56 5.16 8.37
N ALA A 191 12.80 6.43 8.77
CA ALA A 191 14.07 7.11 8.54
C ALA A 191 15.29 6.36 9.13
N ALA A 192 15.10 5.51 10.15
CA ALA A 192 16.17 4.68 10.71
C ALA A 192 16.65 3.57 9.76
N PHE A 193 15.90 3.24 8.72
CA PHE A 193 16.28 2.23 7.72
C PHE A 193 17.13 2.79 6.57
N ASP A 194 17.37 4.11 6.54
CA ASP A 194 18.20 4.77 5.50
C ASP A 194 19.66 4.36 5.65
N SER A 195 20.02 3.23 5.07
CA SER A 195 21.39 2.71 5.13
C SER A 195 21.70 1.74 3.98
N GLY A 196 22.93 1.79 3.49
CA GLY A 196 23.42 0.90 2.44
C GLY A 196 22.56 0.97 1.17
N PRO A 197 22.02 -0.17 0.71
CA PRO A 197 21.21 -0.20 -0.51
C PRO A 197 19.75 0.25 -0.29
N VAL A 198 19.37 0.56 0.95
CA VAL A 198 18.02 1.08 1.28
C VAL A 198 18.11 2.58 1.47
N SER A 199 17.34 3.32 0.70
CA SER A 199 17.21 4.78 0.84
C SER A 199 15.79 5.12 1.23
N VAL A 200 15.61 5.89 2.29
CA VAL A 200 14.30 6.34 2.76
C VAL A 200 14.08 7.79 2.37
N ARG A 201 12.96 8.08 1.73
CA ARG A 201 12.62 9.46 1.32
C ARG A 201 11.17 9.77 1.65
N ASP A 202 10.96 10.80 2.45
CA ASP A 202 9.65 11.40 2.66
C ASP A 202 9.44 12.50 1.61
N VAL A 203 8.68 12.16 0.59
CA VAL A 203 8.34 13.06 -0.52
C VAL A 203 6.93 13.63 -0.39
N GLY A 204 6.19 13.28 0.66
CA GLY A 204 4.78 13.63 0.83
C GLY A 204 4.50 15.13 0.82
N GLY A 205 5.49 15.95 1.21
CA GLY A 205 5.36 17.40 1.19
C GLY A 205 5.07 18.00 -0.18
N CYS A 206 5.46 17.33 -1.28
CA CYS A 206 5.19 17.79 -2.65
C CYS A 206 3.69 17.84 -2.99
N LEU A 207 2.86 17.11 -2.25
CA LEU A 207 1.41 17.01 -2.47
C LEU A 207 0.62 18.09 -1.73
N LEU A 208 1.27 18.76 -0.76
CA LEU A 208 0.60 19.71 0.12
C LEU A 208 0.61 21.12 -0.45
N GLU A 209 -0.47 21.84 -0.19
CA GLU A 209 -0.54 23.28 -0.37
C GLU A 209 0.25 23.98 0.76
N PRO A 210 0.59 25.28 0.64
CA PRO A 210 1.38 26.01 1.64
C PRO A 210 0.80 25.99 3.06
N ASP A 211 -0.49 25.78 3.20
CA ASP A 211 -1.21 25.66 4.49
C ASP A 211 -1.27 24.22 5.02
N GLY A 212 -0.59 23.27 4.37
CA GLY A 212 -0.52 21.88 4.77
C GLY A 212 -1.73 21.03 4.36
N ARG A 213 -2.69 21.57 3.62
CA ARG A 213 -3.86 20.82 3.13
C ARG A 213 -3.55 20.07 1.83
N LEU A 214 -4.31 19.00 1.57
CA LEU A 214 -4.47 18.48 0.23
C LEU A 214 -5.54 19.31 -0.51
N SER A 215 -5.41 19.43 -1.82
CA SER A 215 -6.39 20.08 -2.67
C SER A 215 -6.89 19.11 -3.76
N GLN A 216 -8.00 19.48 -4.43
CA GLN A 216 -8.48 18.72 -5.58
C GLN A 216 -7.48 18.71 -6.75
N ALA A 217 -6.52 19.62 -6.76
CA ALA A 217 -5.43 19.59 -7.73
C ALA A 217 -4.49 18.40 -7.52
N THR A 218 -4.36 17.91 -6.28
CA THR A 218 -3.42 16.83 -5.92
C THR A 218 -4.09 15.54 -5.49
N SER A 219 -5.35 15.56 -5.06
CA SER A 219 -6.07 14.38 -4.61
C SER A 219 -7.52 14.39 -5.09
N THR A 220 -8.10 13.20 -5.31
CA THR A 220 -9.49 13.03 -5.73
C THR A 220 -10.46 12.88 -4.55
N ASP A 221 -10.00 12.30 -3.44
CA ASP A 221 -10.82 11.94 -2.27
C ASP A 221 -10.14 12.20 -0.92
N GLY A 222 -8.97 12.85 -0.93
CA GLY A 222 -8.13 13.07 0.26
C GLY A 222 -7.19 11.91 0.56
N THR A 223 -7.16 10.86 -0.26
CA THR A 223 -6.27 9.69 -0.16
C THR A 223 -5.61 9.40 -1.50
N HIS A 224 -6.41 9.18 -2.54
CA HIS A 224 -5.92 8.84 -3.87
C HIS A 224 -5.55 10.11 -4.64
N LEU A 225 -4.45 10.01 -5.40
CA LEU A 225 -3.93 11.14 -6.12
C LEU A 225 -4.73 11.43 -7.40
N SER A 226 -4.90 12.70 -7.71
CA SER A 226 -5.30 13.15 -9.04
C SER A 226 -4.12 13.06 -10.01
N ARG A 227 -4.35 13.28 -11.31
CA ARG A 227 -3.25 13.41 -12.27
C ARG A 227 -2.23 14.47 -11.83
N GLY A 228 -2.67 15.64 -11.36
CA GLY A 228 -1.77 16.67 -10.85
C GLY A 228 -0.99 16.22 -9.62
N GLY A 229 -1.56 15.38 -8.77
CA GLY A 229 -0.86 14.73 -7.66
C GLY A 229 0.25 13.79 -8.14
N TYR A 230 -0.03 12.94 -9.15
CA TYR A 230 0.98 12.09 -9.75
C TYR A 230 2.08 12.90 -10.46
N GLU A 231 1.75 14.01 -11.10
CA GLU A 231 2.75 14.91 -11.69
C GLU A 231 3.69 15.51 -10.65
N ARG A 232 3.16 16.03 -9.53
CA ARG A 232 3.98 16.55 -8.42
C ARG A 232 4.83 15.43 -7.78
N LEU A 233 4.25 14.25 -7.61
CA LEU A 233 4.98 13.09 -7.08
C LEU A 233 6.09 12.65 -8.04
N ALA A 234 5.82 12.62 -9.36
CA ALA A 234 6.81 12.31 -10.39
C ALA A 234 8.00 13.28 -10.38
N ASP A 235 7.73 14.58 -10.25
CA ASP A 235 8.79 15.59 -10.16
C ASP A 235 9.69 15.37 -8.94
N ALA A 236 9.13 14.91 -7.82
CA ALA A 236 9.89 14.57 -6.62
C ALA A 236 10.65 13.23 -6.74
N LEU A 237 10.06 12.24 -7.42
CA LEU A 237 10.65 10.90 -7.57
C LEU A 237 11.70 10.84 -8.67
N GLY A 238 11.53 11.60 -9.75
CA GLY A 238 12.37 11.52 -10.94
C GLY A 238 13.87 11.60 -10.64
N PRO A 239 14.38 12.61 -9.94
CA PRO A 239 15.80 12.69 -9.58
C PRO A 239 16.27 11.47 -8.77
N LEU A 240 15.45 11.00 -7.82
CA LEU A 240 15.79 9.89 -6.94
C LEU A 240 15.88 8.55 -7.70
N VAL A 241 14.98 8.33 -8.65
CA VAL A 241 14.96 7.11 -9.47
C VAL A 241 16.11 7.13 -10.47
N ARG A 242 16.25 8.21 -11.26
CA ARG A 242 17.30 8.33 -12.29
C ARG A 242 18.71 8.14 -11.73
N GLU A 243 18.99 8.72 -10.57
CA GLU A 243 20.28 8.52 -9.88
C GLU A 243 20.62 7.04 -9.68
N ARG A 244 19.60 6.19 -9.44
CA ARG A 244 19.79 4.77 -9.09
C ARG A 244 19.74 3.83 -10.28
N VAL A 245 19.09 4.22 -11.37
CA VAL A 245 18.99 3.38 -12.57
C VAL A 245 19.92 3.80 -13.69
N GLY A 246 20.58 4.96 -13.56
CA GLY A 246 21.53 5.47 -14.55
C GLY A 246 20.83 5.99 -15.79
N ASP A 247 19.93 6.94 -15.64
CA ASP A 247 19.21 7.66 -16.72
C ASP A 247 19.81 9.02 -16.95
#